data_aec347a4d4a6b6173cfcbd20d4ec7277
#
_entry.id   aec347a4d4a6b6173cfcbd20d4ec7277
#
_cell.length_a   1.000
_cell.length_b   1.000
_cell.length_c   1.000
_cell.angle_alpha   90.00
_cell.angle_beta   90.00
_cell.angle_gamma   90.00
#
_symmetry.space_group_name_H-M   'P 1'
#
loop_
_entity.id
_entity.type
_entity.pdbx_description
1 polymer ?
#
loop_
_entity_poly.entity_id
_entity_poly.type
_entity_poly.pdbx_seq_one_letter_code
_entity_poly.pdbx_strand_id
1 'polypeptide(L)'
;MKDHPMPFASLLRLCAIALLARIAAFWIVLLTLASAAQAQSPYLATYLAEVPAATLVEGADSYGAMRSDVPVAPVLRGGETIGWAFITSDFVGTTGYSGKPIHVMVAVGLDAKLTGVKLVKHSEPIVLIGIPEAKVAKLVADFVGLDQVAEAEAGGSAHELDIISGATVTIMVIDDSITRSGIRVARAL
;
A
#
# COMPACT_ATOMS: atom_id res chain seq x y z
N MET A 1 27.70 27.26 -61.62
CA MET A 1 27.21 26.54 -60.40
C MET A 1 25.87 25.94 -60.79
N LYS A 2 25.77 24.60 -60.97
CA LYS A 2 24.52 23.93 -61.35
C LYS A 2 23.81 23.47 -60.06
N ASP A 3 22.77 24.16 -59.70
CA ASP A 3 21.86 23.72 -58.64
C ASP A 3 21.04 22.55 -59.21
N HIS A 4 21.33 21.33 -58.79
CA HIS A 4 20.48 20.19 -59.08
C HIS A 4 19.31 20.18 -58.07
N PRO A 5 18.05 20.31 -58.51
CA PRO A 5 16.91 20.19 -57.63
C PRO A 5 16.86 18.75 -57.09
N MET A 6 16.69 18.65 -55.79
CA MET A 6 16.53 17.35 -55.13
C MET A 6 15.32 16.61 -55.70
N PRO A 7 15.40 15.31 -55.97
CA PRO A 7 14.28 14.57 -56.52
C PRO A 7 13.13 14.51 -55.53
N PHE A 8 11.92 14.77 -55.98
CA PHE A 8 10.67 14.83 -55.20
C PHE A 8 10.46 13.63 -54.25
N ALA A 9 10.97 12.45 -54.66
CA ALA A 9 10.97 11.24 -53.85
C ALA A 9 11.81 11.32 -52.56
N SER A 10 12.87 12.15 -52.55
CA SER A 10 13.74 12.34 -51.37
C SER A 10 13.07 13.24 -50.31
N LEU A 11 12.35 14.26 -50.78
CA LEU A 11 11.56 15.15 -49.89
C LEU A 11 10.43 14.40 -49.22
N LEU A 12 9.70 13.53 -49.91
CA LEU A 12 8.65 12.68 -49.34
C LEU A 12 9.18 11.72 -48.27
N ARG A 13 10.37 11.12 -48.52
CA ARG A 13 11.01 10.23 -47.52
C ARG A 13 11.45 10.98 -46.27
N LEU A 14 12.00 12.18 -46.42
CA LEU A 14 12.40 13.02 -45.29
C LEU A 14 11.17 13.45 -44.42
N CYS A 15 10.08 13.84 -45.09
CA CYS A 15 8.84 14.17 -44.42
C CYS A 15 8.24 12.97 -43.67
N ALA A 16 8.27 11.77 -44.26
CA ALA A 16 7.77 10.55 -43.62
C ALA A 16 8.60 10.15 -42.38
N ILE A 17 9.95 10.25 -42.49
CA ILE A 17 10.86 9.98 -41.38
C ILE A 17 10.63 10.98 -40.24
N ALA A 18 10.47 12.26 -40.52
CA ALA A 18 10.21 13.29 -39.54
C ALA A 18 8.84 13.09 -38.83
N LEU A 19 7.83 12.64 -39.58
CA LEU A 19 6.51 12.33 -39.00
C LEU A 19 6.57 11.11 -38.08
N LEU A 20 7.24 10.05 -38.50
CA LEU A 20 7.43 8.83 -37.68
C LEU A 20 8.22 9.13 -36.40
N ALA A 21 9.28 9.95 -36.48
CA ALA A 21 10.06 10.37 -35.32
C ALA A 21 9.18 11.17 -34.29
N ARG A 22 8.30 12.04 -34.78
CA ARG A 22 7.38 12.80 -33.91
C ARG A 22 6.34 11.89 -33.27
N ILE A 23 5.81 10.92 -33.99
CA ILE A 23 4.89 9.92 -33.45
C ILE A 23 5.58 9.06 -32.37
N ALA A 24 6.80 8.60 -32.64
CA ALA A 24 7.58 7.83 -31.68
C ALA A 24 7.89 8.64 -30.41
N ALA A 25 8.29 9.90 -30.54
CA ALA A 25 8.53 10.80 -29.41
C ALA A 25 7.25 11.03 -28.59
N PHE A 26 6.09 11.19 -29.22
CA PHE A 26 4.80 11.32 -28.54
C PHE A 26 4.45 10.06 -27.72
N TRP A 27 4.67 8.87 -28.27
CA TRP A 27 4.43 7.61 -27.58
C TRP A 27 5.39 7.39 -26.41
N ILE A 28 6.66 7.81 -26.53
CA ILE A 28 7.64 7.75 -25.44
C ILE A 28 7.20 8.66 -24.29
N VAL A 29 6.78 9.88 -24.57
CA VAL A 29 6.26 10.82 -23.56
C VAL A 29 4.98 10.28 -22.90
N LEU A 30 4.08 9.68 -23.67
CA LEU A 30 2.85 9.08 -23.13
C LEU A 30 3.15 7.88 -22.20
N LEU A 31 4.12 7.04 -22.58
CA LEU A 31 4.58 5.90 -21.76
C LEU A 31 5.25 6.36 -20.45
N THR A 32 6.03 7.43 -20.47
CA THR A 32 6.66 7.97 -19.24
C THR A 32 5.65 8.61 -18.31
N LEU A 33 4.62 9.28 -18.83
CA LEU A 33 3.52 9.82 -18.03
C LEU A 33 2.64 8.73 -17.41
N ALA A 34 2.43 7.60 -18.08
CA ALA A 34 1.65 6.48 -17.55
C ALA A 34 2.36 5.78 -16.37
N SER A 35 3.69 5.77 -16.34
CA SER A 35 4.48 5.16 -15.26
C SER A 35 4.43 5.97 -13.95
N ALA A 36 4.17 7.27 -14.01
CA ALA A 36 4.07 8.13 -12.83
C ALA A 36 2.72 8.01 -12.11
N ALA A 37 1.69 7.44 -12.75
CA ALA A 37 0.34 7.35 -12.19
C ALA A 37 0.13 6.19 -11.21
N GLN A 38 1.10 5.30 -11.01
CA GLN A 38 0.95 4.10 -10.18
C GLN A 38 1.41 4.24 -8.72
N ALA A 39 1.89 5.40 -8.32
CA ALA A 39 2.48 5.59 -6.98
C ALA A 39 1.51 6.17 -5.93
N GLN A 40 0.26 6.44 -6.27
CA GLN A 40 -0.72 6.92 -5.29
C GLN A 40 -1.63 5.78 -4.86
N SER A 41 -1.49 5.37 -3.60
CA SER A 41 -2.44 4.47 -2.98
C SER A 41 -3.74 5.23 -2.66
N PRO A 42 -4.88 4.90 -3.29
CA PRO A 42 -6.14 5.57 -3.00
C PRO A 42 -6.65 5.26 -1.58
N TYR A 43 -6.27 4.12 -1.01
CA TYR A 43 -6.74 3.72 0.31
C TYR A 43 -5.99 4.44 1.42
N LEU A 44 -4.66 4.41 1.41
CA LEU A 44 -3.88 5.09 2.45
C LEU A 44 -4.23 6.58 2.56
N ALA A 45 -4.30 7.29 1.43
CA ALA A 45 -4.61 8.72 1.42
C ALA A 45 -5.96 9.03 2.09
N THR A 46 -6.97 8.18 1.87
CA THR A 46 -8.28 8.32 2.49
C THR A 46 -8.19 8.17 4.02
N TYR A 47 -7.54 7.11 4.48
CA TYR A 47 -7.51 6.78 5.90
C TYR A 47 -6.54 7.62 6.73
N LEU A 48 -5.52 8.23 6.13
CA LEU A 48 -4.67 9.22 6.82
C LEU A 48 -5.48 10.44 7.30
N ALA A 49 -6.54 10.81 6.57
CA ALA A 49 -7.43 11.90 6.98
C ALA A 49 -8.47 11.47 8.04
N GLU A 50 -8.87 10.19 8.03
CA GLU A 50 -9.93 9.66 8.90
C GLU A 50 -9.42 9.13 10.25
N VAL A 51 -8.16 8.64 10.28
CA VAL A 51 -7.54 8.01 11.45
C VAL A 51 -6.46 8.91 12.00
N PRO A 52 -6.68 9.63 13.12
CA PRO A 52 -5.63 10.42 13.75
C PRO A 52 -4.41 9.58 14.12
N ALA A 53 -3.19 10.11 13.92
CA ALA A 53 -1.95 9.38 14.17
C ALA A 53 -1.86 8.84 15.61
N ALA A 54 -2.30 9.62 16.59
CA ALA A 54 -2.32 9.24 18.00
C ALA A 54 -3.26 8.05 18.30
N THR A 55 -4.26 7.77 17.45
CA THR A 55 -5.14 6.59 17.63
C THR A 55 -4.57 5.33 16.99
N LEU A 56 -3.58 5.46 16.13
CA LEU A 56 -2.86 4.34 15.51
C LEU A 56 -1.60 4.00 16.32
N VAL A 57 -0.81 5.02 16.68
CA VAL A 57 0.45 4.85 17.39
C VAL A 57 0.47 5.78 18.60
N GLU A 58 0.71 5.23 19.78
CA GLU A 58 0.75 6.01 21.01
C GLU A 58 1.85 7.08 20.97
N GLY A 59 1.47 8.32 21.30
CA GLY A 59 2.36 9.47 21.31
C GLY A 59 2.72 10.01 19.93
N ALA A 60 2.09 9.55 18.86
CA ALA A 60 2.24 10.16 17.54
C ALA A 60 1.41 11.45 17.44
N ASP A 61 1.92 12.46 16.72
CA ASP A 61 1.25 13.75 16.54
C ASP A 61 0.51 13.83 15.20
N SER A 62 1.16 13.33 14.14
CA SER A 62 0.70 13.52 12.76
C SER A 62 1.31 12.48 11.81
N TYR A 63 0.89 12.54 10.57
CA TYR A 63 1.52 11.83 9.46
C TYR A 63 2.28 12.82 8.58
N GLY A 64 3.42 12.38 8.05
CA GLY A 64 4.14 13.11 7.02
C GLY A 64 3.58 12.84 5.61
N ALA A 65 4.23 13.44 4.61
CA ALA A 65 3.87 13.21 3.21
C ALA A 65 4.09 11.74 2.83
N MET A 66 3.10 11.17 2.14
CA MET A 66 3.20 9.80 1.62
C MET A 66 4.37 9.66 0.65
N ARG A 67 5.12 8.56 0.72
CA ARG A 67 6.21 8.27 -0.21
C ARG A 67 5.66 8.02 -1.62
N SER A 68 6.44 8.40 -2.63
CA SER A 68 6.07 8.25 -4.04
C SER A 68 6.41 6.87 -4.61
N ASP A 69 7.32 6.14 -3.99
CA ASP A 69 7.84 4.84 -4.44
C ASP A 69 7.14 3.65 -3.77
N VAL A 70 6.67 3.85 -2.54
CA VAL A 70 5.95 2.84 -1.75
C VAL A 70 4.76 3.52 -1.07
N PRO A 71 3.55 2.90 -1.04
CA PRO A 71 2.36 3.52 -0.46
C PRO A 71 2.39 3.49 1.09
N VAL A 72 3.32 4.25 1.67
CA VAL A 72 3.49 4.43 3.11
C VAL A 72 3.61 5.92 3.45
N ALA A 73 3.19 6.29 4.64
CA ALA A 73 3.35 7.65 5.19
C ALA A 73 4.13 7.59 6.51
N PRO A 74 5.09 8.50 6.74
CA PRO A 74 5.79 8.54 8.02
C PRO A 74 4.83 8.91 9.14
N VAL A 75 4.93 8.22 10.27
CA VAL A 75 4.28 8.55 11.54
C VAL A 75 5.23 9.45 12.31
N LEU A 76 4.76 10.61 12.73
CA LEU A 76 5.61 11.65 13.31
C LEU A 76 5.31 11.84 14.81
N ARG A 77 6.37 12.15 15.57
CA ARG A 77 6.34 12.63 16.94
C ARG A 77 7.28 13.80 17.07
N GLY A 78 6.77 14.99 17.40
CA GLY A 78 7.60 16.21 17.47
C GLY A 78 8.30 16.54 16.14
N GLY A 79 7.75 16.13 15.00
CA GLY A 79 8.34 16.30 13.68
C GLY A 79 9.36 15.22 13.28
N GLU A 80 9.72 14.29 14.18
CA GLU A 80 10.60 13.16 13.88
C GLU A 80 9.79 11.92 13.45
N THR A 81 10.31 11.16 12.49
CA THR A 81 9.71 9.92 12.05
C THR A 81 9.96 8.82 13.07
N ILE A 82 8.89 8.22 13.62
CA ILE A 82 8.94 7.13 14.58
C ILE A 82 8.50 5.78 13.97
N GLY A 83 8.01 5.80 12.73
CA GLY A 83 7.55 4.61 12.02
C GLY A 83 6.83 5.00 10.74
N TRP A 84 6.16 4.03 10.13
CA TRP A 84 5.51 4.16 8.84
C TRP A 84 4.12 3.55 8.87
N ALA A 85 3.12 4.32 8.48
CA ALA A 85 1.74 3.87 8.36
C ALA A 85 1.42 3.43 6.93
N PHE A 86 0.60 2.39 6.79
CA PHE A 86 0.13 1.86 5.52
C PHE A 86 -1.24 1.19 5.66
N ILE A 87 -1.88 0.87 4.54
CA ILE A 87 -3.11 0.08 4.47
C ILE A 87 -2.78 -1.29 3.86
N THR A 88 -3.23 -2.36 4.49
CA THR A 88 -2.96 -3.74 4.04
C THR A 88 -3.39 -3.98 2.60
N SER A 89 -4.55 -3.45 2.19
CA SER A 89 -5.12 -3.62 0.85
C SER A 89 -4.32 -2.94 -0.27
N ASP A 90 -3.37 -2.06 0.04
CA ASP A 90 -2.46 -1.46 -0.92
C ASP A 90 -1.30 -2.40 -1.28
N PHE A 91 -1.09 -3.43 -0.47
CA PHE A 91 0.01 -4.40 -0.63
C PHE A 91 -0.46 -5.80 -0.97
N VAL A 92 -1.65 -6.21 -0.50
CA VAL A 92 -2.18 -7.56 -0.67
C VAL A 92 -3.63 -7.51 -1.11
N GLY A 93 -4.00 -8.36 -2.07
CA GLY A 93 -5.35 -8.44 -2.64
C GLY A 93 -6.24 -9.46 -1.93
N THR A 94 -6.06 -9.69 -0.61
CA THR A 94 -6.87 -10.64 0.15
C THR A 94 -8.28 -10.12 0.35
N THR A 95 -9.26 -11.00 0.20
CA THR A 95 -10.67 -10.71 0.43
C THR A 95 -11.24 -11.65 1.48
N GLY A 96 -12.14 -11.13 2.33
CA GLY A 96 -12.83 -11.92 3.31
C GLY A 96 -13.97 -12.76 2.74
N TYR A 97 -14.79 -13.31 3.62
CA TYR A 97 -15.98 -14.10 3.25
C TYR A 97 -16.99 -13.31 2.41
N SER A 98 -17.04 -11.99 2.59
CA SER A 98 -17.89 -11.08 1.79
C SER A 98 -17.44 -10.93 0.34
N GLY A 99 -16.27 -11.44 -0.06
CA GLY A 99 -15.64 -11.19 -1.34
C GLY A 99 -15.09 -9.77 -1.51
N LYS A 100 -15.11 -8.96 -0.45
CA LYS A 100 -14.59 -7.58 -0.45
C LYS A 100 -13.32 -7.48 0.37
N PRO A 101 -12.43 -6.50 0.06
CA PRO A 101 -11.24 -6.26 0.86
C PRO A 101 -11.57 -5.90 2.31
N ILE A 102 -10.74 -6.36 3.23
CA ILE A 102 -10.70 -5.91 4.61
C ILE A 102 -9.55 -4.92 4.72
N HIS A 103 -9.86 -3.66 5.04
CA HIS A 103 -8.86 -2.63 5.16
C HIS A 103 -8.39 -2.51 6.61
N VAL A 104 -7.13 -2.82 6.84
CA VAL A 104 -6.48 -2.64 8.14
C VAL A 104 -5.38 -1.59 7.98
N MET A 105 -5.43 -0.56 8.80
CA MET A 105 -4.36 0.41 8.90
C MET A 105 -3.32 -0.09 9.88
N VAL A 106 -2.08 -0.13 9.46
CA VAL A 106 -0.96 -0.69 10.22
C VAL A 106 0.16 0.33 10.28
N ALA A 107 0.84 0.39 11.41
CA ALA A 107 2.08 1.12 11.56
C ALA A 107 3.21 0.15 11.91
N VAL A 108 4.36 0.32 11.25
CA VAL A 108 5.61 -0.39 11.53
C VAL A 108 6.64 0.60 12.05
N GLY A 109 7.28 0.27 13.16
CA GLY A 109 8.36 1.06 13.75
C GLY A 109 9.67 0.97 12.95
N LEU A 110 10.63 1.79 13.32
CA LEU A 110 11.97 1.79 12.72
C LEU A 110 12.77 0.52 13.02
N ASP A 111 12.31 -0.28 14.00
CA ASP A 111 12.84 -1.59 14.39
C ASP A 111 12.13 -2.76 13.70
N ALA A 112 11.34 -2.48 12.68
CA ALA A 112 10.52 -3.44 11.93
C ALA A 112 9.45 -4.16 12.76
N LYS A 113 9.09 -3.66 13.95
CA LYS A 113 7.96 -4.17 14.73
C LYS A 113 6.69 -3.39 14.46
N LEU A 114 5.54 -4.07 14.52
CA LEU A 114 4.26 -3.39 14.41
C LEU A 114 4.02 -2.54 15.67
N THR A 115 3.79 -1.23 15.47
CA THR A 115 3.57 -0.26 16.56
C THR A 115 2.12 0.17 16.67
N GLY A 116 1.30 -0.16 15.68
CA GLY A 116 -0.12 0.12 15.69
C GLY A 116 -0.87 -0.67 14.64
N VAL A 117 -2.06 -1.13 14.98
CA VAL A 117 -2.94 -1.88 14.07
C VAL A 117 -4.39 -1.47 14.34
N LYS A 118 -5.12 -1.10 13.28
CA LYS A 118 -6.52 -0.67 13.38
C LYS A 118 -7.32 -1.17 12.19
N LEU A 119 -8.40 -1.90 12.47
CA LEU A 119 -9.40 -2.24 11.46
C LEU A 119 -10.17 -0.96 11.09
N VAL A 120 -10.10 -0.53 9.83
CA VAL A 120 -10.71 0.73 9.38
C VAL A 120 -11.93 0.51 8.52
N LYS A 121 -11.98 -0.57 7.73
CA LYS A 121 -13.17 -0.90 6.93
C LYS A 121 -13.24 -2.38 6.60
N HIS A 122 -14.44 -2.93 6.70
CA HIS A 122 -14.75 -4.28 6.26
C HIS A 122 -16.22 -4.40 5.83
N SER A 123 -16.57 -5.51 5.19
CA SER A 123 -17.95 -5.86 4.85
C SER A 123 -18.30 -7.27 5.33
N GLU A 124 -17.58 -7.77 6.32
CA GLU A 124 -17.71 -9.14 6.82
C GLU A 124 -19.02 -9.30 7.62
N PRO A 125 -19.97 -10.14 7.17
CA PRO A 125 -21.27 -10.27 7.82
C PRO A 125 -21.16 -10.73 9.27
N ILE A 126 -20.23 -11.66 9.55
CA ILE A 126 -20.05 -12.21 10.90
C ILE A 126 -19.55 -11.16 11.91
N VAL A 127 -18.72 -10.22 11.45
CA VAL A 127 -18.25 -9.11 12.28
C VAL A 127 -19.35 -8.08 12.49
N LEU A 128 -20.19 -7.83 11.48
CA LEU A 128 -21.29 -6.86 11.57
C LEU A 128 -22.41 -7.29 12.49
N ILE A 129 -22.70 -8.60 12.59
CA ILE A 129 -23.89 -9.11 13.29
C ILE A 129 -23.58 -10.21 14.32
N GLY A 130 -22.37 -10.76 14.35
CA GLY A 130 -22.08 -11.96 15.15
C GLY A 130 -20.96 -11.81 16.18
N ILE A 131 -20.04 -10.87 16.03
CA ILE A 131 -18.90 -10.69 16.91
C ILE A 131 -18.92 -9.29 17.52
N PRO A 132 -18.81 -9.17 18.86
CA PRO A 132 -18.66 -7.86 19.50
C PRO A 132 -17.44 -7.11 18.96
N GLU A 133 -17.61 -5.83 18.64
CA GLU A 133 -16.53 -4.96 18.13
C GLU A 133 -15.29 -4.97 19.02
N ALA A 134 -15.50 -5.03 20.36
CA ALA A 134 -14.40 -5.11 21.32
C ALA A 134 -13.52 -6.38 21.14
N LYS A 135 -14.09 -7.51 20.69
CA LYS A 135 -13.31 -8.72 20.41
C LYS A 135 -12.46 -8.56 19.16
N VAL A 136 -13.00 -7.91 18.13
CA VAL A 136 -12.25 -7.63 16.90
C VAL A 136 -11.14 -6.62 17.18
N ALA A 137 -11.44 -5.57 17.95
CA ALA A 137 -10.45 -4.58 18.36
C ALA A 137 -9.30 -5.21 19.17
N LYS A 138 -9.62 -6.13 20.09
CA LYS A 138 -8.60 -6.87 20.85
C LYS A 138 -7.73 -7.71 19.90
N LEU A 139 -8.35 -8.50 19.01
CA LEU A 139 -7.62 -9.32 18.04
C LEU A 139 -6.62 -8.50 17.23
N VAL A 140 -7.04 -7.33 16.71
CA VAL A 140 -6.15 -6.45 15.93
C VAL A 140 -5.05 -5.85 16.81
N ALA A 141 -5.34 -5.57 18.08
CA ALA A 141 -4.35 -5.05 19.03
C ALA A 141 -3.26 -6.09 19.38
N ASP A 142 -3.58 -7.37 19.34
CA ASP A 142 -2.64 -8.46 19.66
C ASP A 142 -1.51 -8.57 18.61
N PHE A 143 -1.64 -7.94 17.43
CA PHE A 143 -0.56 -7.82 16.43
C PHE A 143 0.48 -6.75 16.77
N VAL A 144 0.22 -5.85 17.70
CA VAL A 144 1.19 -4.84 18.13
C VAL A 144 2.37 -5.53 18.83
N GLY A 145 3.58 -5.16 18.41
CA GLY A 145 4.83 -5.80 18.85
C GLY A 145 5.31 -6.94 17.95
N LEU A 146 4.51 -7.38 16.97
CA LEU A 146 4.88 -8.45 16.05
C LEU A 146 6.12 -8.04 15.23
N ASP A 147 7.17 -8.86 15.30
CA ASP A 147 8.43 -8.63 14.61
C ASP A 147 8.38 -9.12 13.16
N GLN A 148 8.41 -8.18 12.20
CA GLN A 148 8.26 -8.49 10.79
C GLN A 148 9.49 -9.18 10.18
N VAL A 149 10.65 -9.11 10.85
CA VAL A 149 11.85 -9.86 10.45
C VAL A 149 11.67 -11.33 10.83
N ALA A 150 11.27 -11.59 12.08
CA ALA A 150 10.99 -12.95 12.55
C ALA A 150 9.86 -13.60 11.73
N GLU A 151 8.79 -12.86 11.41
CA GLU A 151 7.71 -13.32 10.54
C GLU A 151 8.20 -13.67 9.13
N ALA A 152 9.09 -12.84 8.56
CA ALA A 152 9.65 -13.11 7.25
C ALA A 152 10.53 -14.37 7.22
N GLU A 153 11.30 -14.62 8.28
CA GLU A 153 12.15 -15.81 8.43
C GLU A 153 11.30 -17.08 8.62
N ALA A 154 10.21 -16.99 9.37
CA ALA A 154 9.28 -18.10 9.60
C ALA A 154 8.24 -18.30 8.49
N GLY A 155 8.31 -17.52 7.41
CA GLY A 155 7.34 -17.59 6.33
C GLY A 155 5.92 -17.10 6.67
N GLY A 156 5.82 -16.21 7.68
CA GLY A 156 4.57 -15.62 8.13
C GLY A 156 3.83 -16.45 9.20
N SER A 157 4.54 -17.25 9.96
CA SER A 157 3.98 -18.14 10.99
C SER A 157 4.76 -18.13 12.30
N ALA A 158 5.44 -17.02 12.63
CA ALA A 158 6.19 -16.89 13.88
C ALA A 158 5.31 -16.63 15.10
N HIS A 159 4.06 -16.22 14.90
CA HIS A 159 3.10 -15.93 15.96
C HIS A 159 1.93 -16.91 16.00
N GLU A 160 1.27 -16.99 17.13
CA GLU A 160 0.04 -17.75 17.30
C GLU A 160 -1.18 -16.87 17.03
N LEU A 161 -2.14 -17.41 16.28
CA LEU A 161 -3.37 -16.72 15.93
C LEU A 161 -4.53 -17.12 16.88
N ASP A 162 -5.09 -16.17 17.61
CA ASP A 162 -6.26 -16.39 18.43
C ASP A 162 -7.54 -16.46 17.57
N ILE A 163 -8.11 -17.66 17.44
CA ILE A 163 -9.26 -17.91 16.59
C ILE A 163 -10.57 -17.62 17.33
N ILE A 164 -11.33 -16.67 16.82
CA ILE A 164 -12.70 -16.41 17.30
C ILE A 164 -13.66 -17.41 16.63
N SER A 165 -14.32 -18.22 17.44
CA SER A 165 -15.30 -19.21 16.95
C SER A 165 -16.38 -18.56 16.08
N GLY A 166 -16.59 -19.12 14.89
CA GLY A 166 -17.53 -18.61 13.90
C GLY A 166 -16.97 -17.57 12.93
N ALA A 167 -15.76 -17.04 13.15
CA ALA A 167 -15.14 -16.03 12.28
C ALA A 167 -13.78 -16.45 11.74
N THR A 168 -13.48 -17.71 11.72
CA THR A 168 -12.16 -18.26 11.37
C THR A 168 -11.62 -17.70 10.05
N VAL A 169 -12.42 -17.71 8.98
CA VAL A 169 -11.99 -17.21 7.67
C VAL A 169 -11.65 -15.71 7.72
N THR A 170 -12.52 -14.90 8.34
CA THR A 170 -12.29 -13.45 8.46
C THR A 170 -11.01 -13.15 9.25
N ILE A 171 -10.78 -13.89 10.34
CA ILE A 171 -9.59 -13.74 11.18
C ILE A 171 -8.32 -14.14 10.41
N MET A 172 -8.33 -15.28 9.72
CA MET A 172 -7.20 -15.72 8.90
C MET A 172 -6.88 -14.72 7.77
N VAL A 173 -7.89 -14.09 7.18
CA VAL A 173 -7.70 -13.06 6.15
C VAL A 173 -7.11 -11.78 6.75
N ILE A 174 -7.54 -11.36 7.93
CA ILE A 174 -6.96 -10.21 8.63
C ILE A 174 -5.50 -10.48 8.96
N ASP A 175 -5.21 -11.64 9.54
CA ASP A 175 -3.87 -12.10 9.87
C ASP A 175 -2.95 -12.13 8.64
N ASP A 176 -3.32 -12.87 7.58
CA ASP A 176 -2.56 -12.94 6.33
C ASP A 176 -2.30 -11.56 5.73
N SER A 177 -3.32 -10.68 5.79
CA SER A 177 -3.20 -9.31 5.27
C SER A 177 -2.18 -8.49 6.06
N ILE A 178 -2.22 -8.52 7.39
CA ILE A 178 -1.31 -7.77 8.27
C ILE A 178 0.11 -8.30 8.09
N THR A 179 0.31 -9.60 8.26
CA THR A 179 1.62 -10.25 8.22
C THR A 179 2.31 -10.06 6.87
N ARG A 180 1.65 -10.39 5.77
CA ARG A 180 2.24 -10.27 4.42
C ARG A 180 2.49 -8.81 4.00
N SER A 181 1.60 -7.91 4.34
CA SER A 181 1.84 -6.49 4.04
C SER A 181 2.92 -5.89 4.93
N GLY A 182 2.94 -6.23 6.22
CA GLY A 182 3.98 -5.81 7.16
C GLY A 182 5.38 -6.24 6.73
N ILE A 183 5.55 -7.52 6.34
CA ILE A 183 6.82 -8.04 5.78
C ILE A 183 7.22 -7.27 4.51
N ARG A 184 6.27 -6.99 3.60
CA ARG A 184 6.58 -6.24 2.36
C ARG A 184 7.04 -4.82 2.66
N VAL A 185 6.35 -4.14 3.58
CA VAL A 185 6.70 -2.79 4.00
C VAL A 185 8.07 -2.78 4.69
N ALA A 186 8.30 -3.66 5.67
CA ALA A 186 9.58 -3.74 6.38
C ALA A 186 10.78 -3.99 5.44
N ARG A 187 10.58 -4.71 4.32
CA ARG A 187 11.62 -4.94 3.30
C ARG A 187 11.83 -3.75 2.37
N ALA A 188 10.87 -2.84 2.26
CA ALA A 188 10.92 -1.70 1.36
C ALA A 188 11.42 -0.41 2.03
N LEU A 189 11.53 -0.41 3.35
CA LEU A 189 12.01 0.72 4.17
C LEU A 189 13.50 0.64 4.43
#